data_95c4d41b2bdebcd5ca9294b9bd3db0bf
#
_entry.id   95c4d41b2bdebcd5ca9294b9bd3db0bf
#
_cell.length_a   1.000
_cell.length_b   1.000
_cell.length_c   1.000
_cell.angle_alpha   90.00
_cell.angle_beta   90.00
_cell.angle_gamma   90.00
#
_symmetry.space_group_name_H-M   'P 1'
#
loop_
_entity.id
_entity.type
_entity.pdbx_description
1 polymer ?
#
loop_
_entity_poly.entity_id
_entity_poly.type
_entity_poly.pdbx_seq_one_letter_code
_entity_poly.pdbx_strand_id
1 'polypeptide(L)'
;MASKNNSKIRFGLLDAVVLIVVIALALALVFRYTADKRLFVYDTESYTVTVKACGLQYTTVSMLDSNANVYLEDGKQLGAFVHAPTVTPMLNYSTTSSGDIIAAYYPDNTLVDIVTDIECDLIVNDGMIMTKSGIHIAVGSVLKIHTETVDLTVEITSVEKNTSN
;
A
#
# COMPACT_ATOMS: atom_id res chain seq x y z
N MET A 1 7.59 -71.81 12.02
CA MET A 1 8.82 -70.97 12.33
C MET A 1 8.98 -69.97 11.22
N ALA A 2 8.64 -68.72 11.46
CA ALA A 2 8.74 -67.63 10.50
C ALA A 2 10.11 -66.94 10.68
N SER A 3 10.97 -67.03 9.66
CA SER A 3 12.27 -66.38 9.63
C SER A 3 12.07 -64.86 9.47
N LYS A 4 12.46 -64.11 10.50
CA LYS A 4 12.46 -62.65 10.54
C LYS A 4 13.70 -62.14 9.79
N ASN A 5 13.52 -61.81 8.50
CA ASN A 5 14.58 -61.23 7.68
C ASN A 5 14.84 -59.78 8.14
N ASN A 6 15.83 -59.57 9.03
CA ASN A 6 16.37 -58.27 9.38
C ASN A 6 17.31 -57.80 8.27
N SER A 7 16.77 -57.19 7.23
CA SER A 7 17.58 -56.43 6.26
C SER A 7 18.16 -55.20 6.94
N LYS A 8 19.41 -55.25 7.37
CA LYS A 8 20.18 -54.09 7.81
C LYS A 8 20.37 -53.18 6.60
N ILE A 9 19.65 -52.05 6.60
CA ILE A 9 19.83 -50.98 5.62
C ILE A 9 21.27 -50.46 5.83
N ARG A 10 22.16 -50.76 4.87
CA ARG A 10 23.54 -50.22 4.88
C ARG A 10 23.50 -48.84 4.24
N PHE A 11 23.61 -47.81 5.06
CA PHE A 11 23.82 -46.47 4.56
C PHE A 11 25.15 -46.41 3.81
N GLY A 12 25.08 -46.17 2.51
CA GLY A 12 26.24 -45.99 1.64
C GLY A 12 26.70 -44.52 1.66
N LEU A 13 27.91 -44.28 1.23
CA LEU A 13 28.47 -42.92 1.09
C LEU A 13 27.60 -42.06 0.15
N LEU A 14 26.97 -42.68 -0.84
CA LEU A 14 26.05 -42.06 -1.79
C LEU A 14 24.77 -41.57 -1.10
N ASP A 15 24.22 -42.33 -0.15
CA ASP A 15 23.02 -41.95 0.61
C ASP A 15 23.30 -40.73 1.51
N ALA A 16 24.52 -40.67 2.08
CA ALA A 16 24.95 -39.51 2.90
C ALA A 16 25.06 -38.26 2.04
N VAL A 17 25.59 -38.34 0.81
CA VAL A 17 25.69 -37.19 -0.10
C VAL A 17 24.31 -36.69 -0.52
N VAL A 18 23.41 -37.63 -0.87
CA VAL A 18 22.01 -37.28 -1.24
C VAL A 18 21.30 -36.58 -0.06
N LEU A 19 21.48 -37.10 1.17
CA LEU A 19 20.89 -36.53 2.35
C LEU A 19 21.38 -35.09 2.59
N ILE A 20 22.70 -34.84 2.45
CA ILE A 20 23.29 -33.50 2.60
C ILE A 20 22.72 -32.54 1.56
N VAL A 21 22.58 -32.96 0.30
CA VAL A 21 22.01 -32.13 -0.76
C VAL A 21 20.54 -31.78 -0.49
N VAL A 22 19.74 -32.76 -0.02
CA VAL A 22 18.34 -32.52 0.35
C VAL A 22 18.22 -31.54 1.53
N ILE A 23 19.07 -31.69 2.56
CA ILE A 23 19.09 -30.77 3.69
C ILE A 23 19.52 -29.36 3.25
N ALA A 24 20.54 -29.23 2.39
CA ALA A 24 20.98 -27.95 1.86
C ALA A 24 19.90 -27.24 1.03
N LEU A 25 19.16 -27.99 0.19
CA LEU A 25 18.02 -27.45 -0.57
C LEU A 25 16.87 -27.02 0.35
N ALA A 26 16.54 -27.81 1.37
CA ALA A 26 15.52 -27.47 2.35
C ALA A 26 15.89 -26.20 3.14
N LEU A 27 17.15 -26.09 3.58
CA LEU A 27 17.67 -24.89 4.24
C LEU A 27 17.64 -23.67 3.31
N ALA A 28 18.03 -23.81 2.04
CA ALA A 28 17.97 -22.75 1.06
C ALA A 28 16.54 -22.24 0.82
N LEU A 29 15.56 -23.15 0.76
CA LEU A 29 14.13 -22.80 0.63
C LEU A 29 13.62 -22.09 1.89
N VAL A 30 13.95 -22.59 3.08
CA VAL A 30 13.58 -21.95 4.35
C VAL A 30 14.24 -20.58 4.47
N PHE A 31 15.51 -20.46 4.06
CA PHE A 31 16.24 -19.17 4.10
C PHE A 31 15.62 -18.18 3.12
N ARG A 32 15.28 -18.61 1.90
CA ARG A 32 14.59 -17.76 0.92
C ARG A 32 13.23 -17.28 1.43
N TYR A 33 12.46 -18.18 2.09
CA TYR A 33 11.12 -17.84 2.59
C TYR A 33 11.15 -16.96 3.85
N THR A 34 12.22 -17.06 4.68
CA THR A 34 12.38 -16.27 5.92
C THR A 34 13.19 -15.00 5.70
N ALA A 35 14.08 -14.96 4.69
CA ALA A 35 14.88 -13.77 4.38
C ALA A 35 13.99 -12.60 3.94
N ASP A 36 12.94 -12.85 3.13
CA ASP A 36 11.98 -11.82 2.73
C ASP A 36 11.20 -11.22 3.92
N LYS A 37 11.13 -11.92 5.05
CA LYS A 37 10.36 -11.47 6.22
C LYS A 37 11.19 -10.92 7.38
N ARG A 38 12.50 -11.15 7.42
CA ARG A 38 13.32 -10.85 8.61
C ARG A 38 14.57 -10.00 8.38
N LEU A 39 15.01 -9.80 7.16
CA LEU A 39 16.26 -9.09 6.89
C LEU A 39 16.13 -7.56 6.82
N PHE A 40 14.91 -7.03 6.80
CA PHE A 40 14.69 -5.58 6.77
C PHE A 40 13.67 -5.19 7.84
N VAL A 41 14.10 -5.13 9.10
CA VAL A 41 13.41 -4.31 10.10
C VAL A 41 13.80 -2.88 9.77
N TYR A 42 12.99 -2.23 8.92
CA TYR A 42 13.12 -0.80 8.72
C TYR A 42 12.52 -0.08 9.92
N ASP A 43 13.26 0.86 10.49
CA ASP A 43 12.65 1.80 11.42
C ASP A 43 11.61 2.59 10.64
N THR A 44 10.36 2.46 11.06
CA THR A 44 9.26 3.22 10.48
C THR A 44 8.99 4.45 11.32
N GLU A 45 8.72 5.55 10.66
CA GLU A 45 8.32 6.79 11.27
C GLU A 45 6.87 7.10 10.88
N SER A 46 6.09 7.69 11.80
CA SER A 46 4.72 8.10 11.53
C SER A 46 4.69 9.39 10.72
N TYR A 47 3.89 9.39 9.67
CA TYR A 47 3.66 10.53 8.77
C TYR A 47 2.16 10.75 8.56
N THR A 48 1.79 12.01 8.38
CA THR A 48 0.50 12.41 7.84
C THR A 48 0.67 12.80 6.38
N VAL A 49 -0.01 12.08 5.49
CA VAL A 49 0.01 12.32 4.05
C VAL A 49 -1.33 12.89 3.63
N THR A 50 -1.34 14.16 3.21
CA THR A 50 -2.54 14.79 2.66
C THR A 50 -2.69 14.41 1.21
N VAL A 51 -3.85 13.89 0.85
CA VAL A 51 -4.17 13.46 -0.50
C VAL A 51 -5.40 14.16 -1.04
N LYS A 52 -5.41 14.37 -2.36
CA LYS A 52 -6.53 14.95 -3.09
C LYS A 52 -7.01 13.97 -4.17
N ALA A 53 -8.33 13.80 -4.27
CA ALA A 53 -8.96 13.14 -5.42
C ALA A 53 -9.98 14.07 -6.06
N CYS A 54 -9.99 14.12 -7.39
CA CYS A 54 -10.85 15.03 -8.15
C CYS A 54 -11.91 14.28 -8.97
N GLY A 55 -13.06 14.92 -9.14
CA GLY A 55 -14.11 14.42 -10.05
C GLY A 55 -14.80 13.15 -9.57
N LEU A 56 -14.88 12.94 -8.27
CA LEU A 56 -15.57 11.80 -7.68
C LEU A 56 -17.10 12.01 -7.69
N GLN A 57 -17.85 10.94 -7.86
CA GLN A 57 -19.28 11.00 -7.60
C GLN A 57 -19.54 11.18 -6.11
N TYR A 58 -20.49 12.05 -5.76
CA TYR A 58 -20.83 12.29 -4.36
C TYR A 58 -21.22 11.02 -3.60
N THR A 59 -21.89 10.08 -4.28
CA THR A 59 -22.25 8.76 -3.72
C THR A 59 -21.03 7.93 -3.33
N THR A 60 -19.94 8.01 -4.09
CA THR A 60 -18.68 7.35 -3.79
C THR A 60 -18.07 7.93 -2.52
N VAL A 61 -18.09 9.26 -2.39
CA VAL A 61 -17.54 9.94 -1.22
C VAL A 61 -18.33 9.64 0.05
N SER A 62 -19.65 9.48 -0.06
CA SER A 62 -20.51 9.14 1.09
C SER A 62 -20.24 7.74 1.66
N MET A 63 -19.49 6.89 0.94
CA MET A 63 -19.06 5.57 1.40
C MET A 63 -17.68 5.58 2.10
N LEU A 64 -17.03 6.74 2.18
CA LEU A 64 -15.73 6.89 2.84
C LEU A 64 -15.94 7.21 4.33
N ASP A 65 -15.65 6.25 5.17
CA ASP A 65 -15.72 6.41 6.61
C ASP A 65 -14.45 7.08 7.16
N SER A 66 -14.62 7.90 8.20
CA SER A 66 -13.51 8.35 9.03
C SER A 66 -12.85 7.14 9.71
N ASN A 67 -11.53 7.12 9.76
CA ASN A 67 -10.71 6.02 10.28
C ASN A 67 -10.76 4.71 9.46
N ALA A 68 -11.29 4.74 8.22
CA ALA A 68 -11.22 3.57 7.35
C ALA A 68 -9.77 3.23 7.01
N ASN A 69 -9.44 1.95 7.03
CA ASN A 69 -8.13 1.48 6.57
C ASN A 69 -7.97 1.73 5.08
N VAL A 70 -6.78 2.20 4.73
CA VAL A 70 -6.39 2.51 3.36
C VAL A 70 -5.33 1.50 2.92
N TYR A 71 -5.55 0.89 1.77
CA TYR A 71 -4.66 -0.11 1.18
C TYR A 71 -4.14 0.38 -0.16
N LEU A 72 -2.95 -0.07 -0.52
CA LEU A 72 -2.34 0.13 -1.83
C LEU A 72 -2.84 -0.92 -2.82
N GLU A 73 -2.63 -0.71 -4.12
CA GLU A 73 -3.01 -1.62 -5.21
C GLU A 73 -2.46 -3.06 -5.01
N ASP A 74 -1.34 -3.23 -4.29
CA ASP A 74 -0.76 -4.53 -3.94
C ASP A 74 -1.45 -5.23 -2.74
N GLY A 75 -2.51 -4.64 -2.20
CA GLY A 75 -3.26 -5.13 -1.04
C GLY A 75 -2.59 -4.90 0.31
N LYS A 76 -1.44 -4.22 0.35
CA LYS A 76 -0.78 -3.87 1.60
C LYS A 76 -1.39 -2.61 2.20
N GLN A 77 -1.59 -2.62 3.50
CA GLN A 77 -2.09 -1.46 4.21
C GLN A 77 -1.09 -0.31 4.13
N LEU A 78 -1.56 0.85 3.66
CA LEU A 78 -0.81 2.11 3.67
C LEU A 78 -0.95 2.81 5.03
N GLY A 79 -2.18 2.89 5.55
CA GLY A 79 -2.50 3.59 6.79
C GLY A 79 -4.01 3.61 7.05
N ALA A 80 -4.48 4.71 7.65
CA ALA A 80 -5.90 4.96 7.89
C ALA A 80 -6.22 6.44 7.67
N PHE A 81 -7.46 6.76 7.29
CA PHE A 81 -7.92 8.14 7.26
C PHE A 81 -7.98 8.72 8.68
N VAL A 82 -7.45 9.94 8.85
CA VAL A 82 -7.46 10.62 10.16
C VAL A 82 -8.86 11.17 10.47
N HIS A 83 -9.56 11.63 9.45
CA HIS A 83 -10.90 12.21 9.57
C HIS A 83 -11.70 11.98 8.28
N ALA A 84 -13.00 12.28 8.33
CA ALA A 84 -13.85 12.26 7.14
C ALA A 84 -13.31 13.24 6.08
N PRO A 85 -13.34 12.87 4.78
CA PRO A 85 -12.84 13.73 3.72
C PRO A 85 -13.56 15.09 3.68
N THR A 86 -12.80 16.16 3.46
CA THR A 86 -13.35 17.47 3.14
C THR A 86 -13.80 17.48 1.70
N VAL A 87 -15.08 17.74 1.48
CA VAL A 87 -15.73 17.68 0.16
C VAL A 87 -15.95 19.07 -0.39
N THR A 88 -15.53 19.31 -1.63
CA THR A 88 -15.78 20.56 -2.36
C THR A 88 -16.41 20.25 -3.71
N PRO A 89 -17.43 21.04 -4.14
CA PRO A 89 -18.00 20.90 -5.47
C PRO A 89 -16.93 21.06 -6.56
N MET A 90 -16.93 20.17 -7.56
CA MET A 90 -15.98 20.26 -8.66
C MET A 90 -16.31 21.44 -9.59
N LEU A 91 -15.27 22.25 -9.91
CA LEU A 91 -15.37 23.32 -10.89
C LEU A 91 -15.14 22.77 -12.29
N ASN A 92 -16.06 23.07 -13.20
CA ASN A 92 -15.92 22.84 -14.63
C ASN A 92 -15.57 24.15 -15.32
N TYR A 93 -14.53 24.13 -16.14
CA TYR A 93 -14.12 25.26 -16.97
C TYR A 93 -14.57 25.04 -18.40
N SER A 94 -15.33 25.97 -18.95
CA SER A 94 -15.75 25.96 -20.33
C SER A 94 -15.40 27.27 -21.03
N THR A 95 -15.16 27.20 -22.34
CA THR A 95 -14.88 28.40 -23.15
C THR A 95 -16.15 28.81 -23.86
N THR A 96 -16.53 30.08 -23.75
CA THR A 96 -17.64 30.66 -24.48
C THR A 96 -17.33 30.78 -25.97
N SER A 97 -18.32 31.05 -26.79
CA SER A 97 -18.14 31.34 -28.21
C SER A 97 -17.33 32.63 -28.48
N SER A 98 -17.22 33.51 -27.51
CA SER A 98 -16.37 34.71 -27.54
C SER A 98 -14.90 34.44 -27.12
N GLY A 99 -14.59 33.24 -26.66
CA GLY A 99 -13.23 32.86 -26.20
C GLY A 99 -13.00 33.09 -24.71
N ASP A 100 -14.00 33.57 -23.97
CA ASP A 100 -13.89 33.79 -22.53
C ASP A 100 -13.97 32.46 -21.77
N ILE A 101 -13.17 32.30 -20.71
CA ILE A 101 -13.21 31.15 -19.83
C ILE A 101 -14.21 31.42 -18.71
N ILE A 102 -15.23 30.56 -18.61
CA ILE A 102 -16.18 30.57 -17.49
C ILE A 102 -15.96 29.32 -16.63
N ALA A 103 -15.98 29.55 -15.31
CA ALA A 103 -15.97 28.48 -14.33
C ALA A 103 -17.38 28.30 -13.76
N ALA A 104 -17.88 27.07 -13.74
CA ALA A 104 -19.18 26.75 -13.16
C ALA A 104 -19.05 25.44 -12.36
N TYR A 105 -19.81 25.34 -11.29
CA TYR A 105 -19.91 24.07 -10.56
C TYR A 105 -20.76 23.07 -11.37
N TYR A 106 -20.44 21.78 -11.21
CA TYR A 106 -21.28 20.71 -11.76
C TYR A 106 -22.68 20.81 -11.16
N PRO A 107 -23.75 20.61 -11.97
CA PRO A 107 -25.11 20.61 -11.47
C PRO A 107 -25.30 19.61 -10.35
N ASP A 108 -26.09 19.99 -9.34
CA ASP A 108 -26.52 19.13 -8.22
C ASP A 108 -25.36 18.52 -7.41
N ASN A 109 -24.15 19.11 -7.47
CA ASN A 109 -22.95 18.58 -6.82
C ASN A 109 -22.70 17.09 -7.12
N THR A 110 -23.05 16.64 -8.31
CA THR A 110 -22.86 15.23 -8.72
C THR A 110 -21.40 14.82 -8.76
N LEU A 111 -20.51 15.78 -9.11
CA LEU A 111 -19.07 15.59 -9.07
C LEU A 111 -18.44 16.52 -8.04
N VAL A 112 -17.57 15.94 -7.24
CA VAL A 112 -16.89 16.62 -6.14
C VAL A 112 -15.41 16.29 -6.13
N ASP A 113 -14.62 17.20 -5.57
CA ASP A 113 -13.24 16.97 -5.19
C ASP A 113 -13.18 16.71 -3.69
N ILE A 114 -12.26 15.85 -3.26
CA ILE A 114 -12.01 15.59 -1.85
C ILE A 114 -10.56 15.86 -1.50
N VAL A 115 -10.36 16.27 -0.25
CA VAL A 115 -9.05 16.33 0.41
C VAL A 115 -9.19 15.61 1.75
N THR A 116 -8.24 14.75 2.06
CA THR A 116 -8.21 14.00 3.31
C THR A 116 -6.78 13.68 3.71
N ASP A 117 -6.58 13.40 5.00
CA ASP A 117 -5.30 13.03 5.58
C ASP A 117 -5.26 11.52 5.87
N ILE A 118 -4.14 10.90 5.54
CA ILE A 118 -3.86 9.50 5.83
C ILE A 118 -2.70 9.46 6.81
N GLU A 119 -2.92 8.87 7.98
CA GLU A 119 -1.83 8.54 8.89
C GLU A 119 -1.23 7.20 8.51
N CYS A 120 0.09 7.17 8.29
CA CYS A 120 0.79 5.99 7.82
C CYS A 120 2.22 5.88 8.37
N ASP A 121 2.67 4.64 8.54
CA ASP A 121 4.05 4.31 8.92
C ASP A 121 4.90 4.15 7.67
N LEU A 122 5.81 5.09 7.45
CA LEU A 122 6.70 5.14 6.29
C LEU A 122 8.16 4.89 6.69
N ILE A 123 8.95 4.48 5.72
CA ILE A 123 10.38 4.22 5.84
C ILE A 123 11.12 5.38 5.22
N VAL A 124 12.15 5.89 5.91
CA VAL A 124 13.08 6.86 5.33
C VAL A 124 14.36 6.13 4.95
N ASN A 125 14.68 6.09 3.67
CA ASN A 125 15.91 5.51 3.14
C ASN A 125 16.60 6.49 2.19
N ASP A 126 17.83 6.85 2.50
CA ASP A 126 18.64 7.81 1.72
C ASP A 126 17.89 9.14 1.41
N GLY A 127 17.08 9.62 2.37
CA GLY A 127 16.29 10.83 2.21
C GLY A 127 15.00 10.67 1.40
N MET A 128 14.70 9.47 0.92
CA MET A 128 13.44 9.15 0.26
C MET A 128 12.45 8.55 1.25
N ILE A 129 11.22 9.04 1.22
CA ILE A 129 10.11 8.51 2.01
C ILE A 129 9.41 7.44 1.18
N MET A 130 9.28 6.23 1.74
CA MET A 130 8.74 5.07 1.02
C MET A 130 7.79 4.27 1.92
N THR A 131 6.85 3.59 1.28
CA THR A 131 6.04 2.56 1.96
C THR A 131 6.89 1.32 2.26
N LYS A 132 6.37 0.43 3.12
CA LYS A 132 6.97 -0.90 3.39
C LYS A 132 7.07 -1.79 2.13
N SER A 133 6.33 -1.46 1.06
CA SER A 133 6.41 -2.12 -0.26
C SER A 133 7.38 -1.45 -1.23
N GLY A 134 8.06 -0.38 -0.82
CA GLY A 134 9.04 0.33 -1.66
C GLY A 134 8.42 1.35 -2.62
N ILE A 135 7.15 1.72 -2.44
CA ILE A 135 6.51 2.79 -3.23
C ILE A 135 6.95 4.13 -2.66
N HIS A 136 7.50 4.99 -3.52
CA HIS A 136 7.94 6.32 -3.15
C HIS A 136 6.74 7.25 -2.86
N ILE A 137 6.76 7.92 -1.72
CA ILE A 137 5.75 8.86 -1.26
C ILE A 137 6.32 10.27 -1.37
N ALA A 138 5.83 11.03 -2.34
CA ALA A 138 6.28 12.41 -2.57
C ALA A 138 5.13 13.29 -3.03
N VAL A 139 5.20 14.57 -2.74
CA VAL A 139 4.23 15.57 -3.23
C VAL A 139 4.19 15.56 -4.76
N GLY A 140 2.98 15.54 -5.34
CA GLY A 140 2.73 15.42 -6.77
C GLY A 140 2.70 13.97 -7.28
N SER A 141 3.02 12.98 -6.45
CA SER A 141 2.85 11.56 -6.84
C SER A 141 1.37 11.18 -6.84
N VAL A 142 1.00 10.34 -7.80
CA VAL A 142 -0.35 9.79 -7.91
C VAL A 142 -0.35 8.35 -7.43
N LEU A 143 -1.24 8.03 -6.51
CA LEU A 143 -1.41 6.71 -5.95
C LEU A 143 -2.80 6.17 -6.27
N LYS A 144 -2.88 4.86 -6.49
CA LYS A 144 -4.14 4.13 -6.41
C LYS A 144 -4.26 3.50 -5.05
N ILE A 145 -5.31 3.88 -4.36
CA ILE A 145 -5.62 3.38 -3.02
C ILE A 145 -7.03 2.80 -3.03
N HIS A 146 -7.27 1.87 -2.12
CA HIS A 146 -8.62 1.36 -1.89
C HIS A 146 -8.91 1.26 -0.39
N THR A 147 -10.18 1.40 -0.06
CA THR A 147 -10.75 1.05 1.24
C THR A 147 -11.50 -0.27 1.07
N GLU A 148 -12.22 -0.72 2.10
CA GLU A 148 -13.08 -1.90 1.98
C GLU A 148 -14.22 -1.71 0.96
N THR A 149 -14.60 -0.47 0.66
CA THR A 149 -15.79 -0.14 -0.12
C THR A 149 -15.53 0.68 -1.38
N VAL A 150 -14.38 1.34 -1.48
CA VAL A 150 -14.11 2.34 -2.53
C VAL A 150 -12.68 2.24 -3.05
N ASP A 151 -12.54 2.31 -4.38
CA ASP A 151 -11.26 2.50 -5.07
C ASP A 151 -11.09 3.96 -5.47
N LEU A 152 -9.92 4.53 -5.19
CA LEU A 152 -9.60 5.93 -5.46
C LEU A 152 -8.24 6.08 -6.14
N THR A 153 -8.17 7.04 -7.06
CA THR A 153 -6.89 7.59 -7.53
C THR A 153 -6.69 8.94 -6.89
N VAL A 154 -5.61 9.09 -6.13
CA VAL A 154 -5.31 10.28 -5.34
C VAL A 154 -3.96 10.87 -5.70
N GLU A 155 -3.84 12.18 -5.62
CA GLU A 155 -2.59 12.93 -5.73
C GLU A 155 -2.14 13.34 -4.33
N ILE A 156 -0.85 13.14 -4.01
CA ILE A 156 -0.25 13.57 -2.75
C ILE A 156 0.01 15.08 -2.82
N THR A 157 -0.59 15.83 -1.89
CA THR A 157 -0.45 17.29 -1.82
C THR A 157 0.47 17.75 -0.70
N SER A 158 0.60 16.97 0.40
CA SER A 158 1.53 17.22 1.50
C SER A 158 2.01 15.92 2.13
N VAL A 159 3.22 15.93 2.70
CA VAL A 159 3.79 14.83 3.50
C VAL A 159 4.46 15.45 4.72
N GLU A 160 3.92 15.20 5.90
CA GLU A 160 4.37 15.80 7.15
C GLU A 160 4.73 14.68 8.15
N LYS A 161 5.90 14.83 8.80
CA LYS A 161 6.32 13.90 9.85
C LYS A 161 5.57 14.19 11.14
N ASN A 162 4.95 13.18 11.72
CA ASN A 162 4.29 13.31 13.02
C ASN A 162 5.39 13.40 14.11
N THR A 163 5.55 14.59 14.68
CA THR A 163 6.46 14.79 15.81
C THR A 163 5.71 14.38 17.07
N SER A 164 6.05 13.19 17.63
CA SER A 164 5.55 12.85 18.96
C SER A 164 6.14 13.83 19.98
N ASN A 165 5.27 14.66 20.57
CA ASN A 165 5.61 15.47 21.73
C ASN A 165 5.70 14.60 22.98
#